data_8c04460d4ada7d2a88233f9e778c7226
#
_entry.id   8c04460d4ada7d2a88233f9e778c7226
#
_cell.length_a   1.000
_cell.length_b   1.000
_cell.length_c   1.000
_cell.angle_alpha   90.00
_cell.angle_beta   90.00
_cell.angle_gamma   90.00
#
_symmetry.space_group_name_H-M   'P 1'
#
loop_
_entity.id
_entity.type
_entity.pdbx_description
1 polymer ?
#
loop_
_entity_poly.entity_id
_entity_poly.type
_entity_poly.pdbx_seq_one_letter_code
_entity_poly.pdbx_strand_id
1 'polypeptide(L)'
;MALTASRYGEDRVRVMRLTRSGDHHVPRELTLSVLLTGHLDAAWTEGDNRACIATDSVKNIVNVTAARNLSLDTEGFAAAFTQALLKTYPQMETVTIEAEETRWLRHAVDGVPHGHTFIRDGNGFGYVGLEAAAGPDRC
;
A
#
# COMPACT_ATOMS: atom_id res chain seq x y z
N MET A 1 -19.21 19.16 -21.50
CA MET A 1 -17.84 19.42 -20.99
C MET A 1 -17.11 18.10 -20.99
N ALA A 2 -15.98 17.96 -21.66
CA ALA A 2 -15.23 16.71 -21.68
C ALA A 2 -14.38 16.60 -20.41
N LEU A 3 -14.35 15.42 -19.79
CA LEU A 3 -13.45 15.12 -18.68
C LEU A 3 -12.03 15.01 -19.22
N THR A 4 -11.08 15.71 -18.64
CA THR A 4 -9.67 15.72 -19.11
C THR A 4 -8.80 14.75 -18.35
N ALA A 5 -9.14 14.42 -17.12
CA ALA A 5 -8.47 13.43 -16.28
C ALA A 5 -9.40 13.01 -15.14
N SER A 6 -9.30 11.76 -14.73
CA SER A 6 -10.00 11.23 -13.56
C SER A 6 -9.06 10.30 -12.77
N ARG A 7 -9.16 10.37 -11.45
CA ARG A 7 -8.46 9.46 -10.54
C ARG A 7 -9.23 9.29 -9.27
N TYR A 8 -9.10 8.14 -8.64
CA TYR A 8 -9.67 7.87 -7.33
C TYR A 8 -8.76 6.86 -6.60
N GLY A 9 -9.05 6.61 -5.35
CA GLY A 9 -8.26 5.65 -4.60
C GLY A 9 -8.63 5.56 -3.15
N GLU A 10 -7.70 5.10 -2.35
CA GLU A 10 -7.84 4.92 -0.92
C GLU A 10 -6.64 5.52 -0.21
N ASP A 11 -6.91 6.23 0.87
CA ASP A 11 -5.86 6.89 1.66
C ASP A 11 -5.74 6.25 3.05
N ARG A 12 -4.52 6.32 3.62
CA ARG A 12 -4.18 5.89 4.97
C ARG A 12 -4.52 4.43 5.29
N VAL A 13 -4.37 3.54 4.32
CA VAL A 13 -4.46 2.10 4.54
C VAL A 13 -3.24 1.65 5.34
N ARG A 14 -3.47 1.26 6.58
CA ARG A 14 -2.39 0.86 7.48
C ARG A 14 -2.31 -0.65 7.60
N VAL A 15 -1.11 -1.19 7.38
CA VAL A 15 -0.81 -2.61 7.56
C VAL A 15 0.36 -2.78 8.52
N MET A 16 0.26 -3.76 9.40
CA MET A 16 1.32 -4.10 10.35
C MET A 16 1.55 -5.60 10.35
N ARG A 17 2.80 -5.98 10.32
CA ARG A 17 3.24 -7.36 10.53
C ARG A 17 4.14 -7.43 11.75
N LEU A 18 3.89 -8.44 12.58
CA LEU A 18 4.74 -8.78 13.70
C LEU A 18 5.47 -10.10 13.38
N THR A 19 6.75 -10.01 13.09
CA THR A 19 7.60 -11.19 12.94
C THR A 19 8.02 -11.65 14.32
N ARG A 20 7.79 -12.94 14.63
CA ARG A 20 8.13 -13.56 15.89
C ARG A 20 9.29 -14.53 15.70
N SER A 21 10.36 -14.32 16.46
CA SER A 21 11.52 -15.23 16.50
C SER A 21 11.84 -15.51 17.97
N GLY A 22 11.29 -16.61 18.50
CA GLY A 22 11.30 -16.90 19.93
C GLY A 22 10.70 -15.74 20.73
N ASP A 23 11.43 -15.28 21.74
CA ASP A 23 11.04 -14.15 22.59
C ASP A 23 11.31 -12.78 21.95
N HIS A 24 11.83 -12.75 20.71
CA HIS A 24 12.19 -11.53 20.02
C HIS A 24 11.18 -11.23 18.90
N HIS A 25 10.36 -10.19 19.09
CA HIS A 25 9.43 -9.73 18.10
C HIS A 25 9.99 -8.54 17.31
N VAL A 26 9.64 -8.43 16.03
CA VAL A 26 10.00 -7.30 15.18
C VAL A 26 8.73 -6.80 14.49
N PRO A 27 8.23 -5.62 14.85
CA PRO A 27 7.12 -4.99 14.17
C PRO A 27 7.59 -4.29 12.90
N ARG A 28 6.77 -4.36 11.86
CA ARG A 28 6.90 -3.51 10.67
C ARG A 28 5.53 -2.97 10.29
N GLU A 29 5.42 -1.67 10.13
CA GLU A 29 4.16 -0.98 9.84
C GLU A 29 4.36 -0.04 8.65
N LEU A 30 3.43 -0.13 7.68
CA LEU A 30 3.32 0.78 6.56
C LEU A 30 1.96 1.45 6.58
N THR A 31 1.93 2.75 6.26
CA THR A 31 0.71 3.51 5.94
C THR A 31 0.76 3.86 4.47
N LEU A 32 -0.27 3.48 3.74
CA LEU A 32 -0.29 3.52 2.28
C LEU A 32 -1.41 4.44 1.78
N SER A 33 -1.10 5.25 0.77
CA SER A 33 -2.05 5.98 -0.06
C SER A 33 -1.96 5.44 -1.48
N VAL A 34 -3.09 5.10 -2.08
CA VAL A 34 -3.16 4.48 -3.41
C VAL A 34 -4.08 5.31 -4.29
N LEU A 35 -3.60 5.73 -5.45
CA LEU A 35 -4.38 6.40 -6.48
C LEU A 35 -4.39 5.57 -7.76
N LEU A 36 -5.54 5.52 -8.41
CA LEU A 36 -5.82 4.73 -9.60
C LEU A 36 -6.29 5.62 -10.73
N THR A 37 -5.81 5.38 -11.93
CA THR A 37 -6.37 5.92 -13.18
C THR A 37 -6.75 4.78 -14.13
N GLY A 38 -7.65 5.05 -15.05
CA GLY A 38 -8.10 4.09 -16.04
C GLY A 38 -9.30 4.61 -16.81
N HIS A 39 -9.99 3.72 -17.53
CA HIS A 39 -11.22 4.05 -18.27
C HIS A 39 -12.42 4.17 -17.31
N LEU A 40 -12.48 5.28 -16.56
CA LEU A 40 -13.42 5.50 -15.46
C LEU A 40 -14.42 6.63 -15.75
N ASP A 41 -14.42 7.19 -16.95
CA ASP A 41 -15.18 8.40 -17.30
C ASP A 41 -16.69 8.23 -17.07
N ALA A 42 -17.23 7.05 -17.36
CA ALA A 42 -18.64 6.74 -17.16
C ALA A 42 -19.10 6.87 -15.69
N ALA A 43 -18.20 6.62 -14.75
CA ALA A 43 -18.51 6.81 -13.33
C ALA A 43 -18.81 8.28 -12.97
N TRP A 44 -18.14 9.21 -13.66
CA TRP A 44 -18.27 10.64 -13.42
C TRP A 44 -19.36 11.29 -14.27
N THR A 45 -19.58 10.79 -15.50
CA THR A 45 -20.48 11.41 -16.48
C THR A 45 -21.87 10.77 -16.50
N GLU A 46 -21.96 9.48 -16.15
CA GLU A 46 -23.17 8.66 -16.30
C GLU A 46 -23.59 7.97 -14.99
N GLY A 47 -22.77 8.06 -13.94
CA GLY A 47 -22.99 7.34 -12.69
C GLY A 47 -22.75 5.83 -12.79
N ASP A 48 -22.07 5.36 -13.86
CA ASP A 48 -21.78 3.95 -14.09
C ASP A 48 -20.45 3.55 -13.44
N ASN A 49 -20.52 2.87 -12.30
CA ASN A 49 -19.38 2.45 -11.51
C ASN A 49 -18.86 1.04 -11.85
N ARG A 50 -19.31 0.41 -12.92
CA ARG A 50 -18.92 -0.98 -13.25
C ARG A 50 -17.41 -1.15 -13.49
N ALA A 51 -16.74 -0.11 -13.98
CA ALA A 51 -15.28 -0.12 -14.16
C ALA A 51 -14.50 0.21 -12.89
N CYS A 52 -15.12 0.80 -11.87
CA CYS A 52 -14.48 1.17 -10.63
C CYS A 52 -14.20 -0.06 -9.75
N ILE A 53 -13.02 -0.12 -9.19
CA ILE A 53 -12.67 -1.10 -8.15
C ILE A 53 -13.22 -0.56 -6.82
N ALA A 54 -13.96 -1.36 -6.07
CA ALA A 54 -14.36 -0.99 -4.73
C ALA A 54 -13.12 -0.74 -3.85
N THR A 55 -13.12 0.31 -3.05
CA THR A 55 -11.98 0.67 -2.19
C THR A 55 -11.64 -0.43 -1.20
N ASP A 56 -12.62 -1.20 -0.74
CA ASP A 56 -12.39 -2.39 0.09
C ASP A 56 -11.60 -3.49 -0.65
N SER A 57 -11.79 -3.60 -1.98
CA SER A 57 -10.97 -4.53 -2.79
C SER A 57 -9.53 -4.06 -2.88
N VAL A 58 -9.27 -2.75 -2.95
CA VAL A 58 -7.92 -2.19 -2.88
C VAL A 58 -7.28 -2.52 -1.53
N LYS A 59 -7.99 -2.31 -0.42
CA LYS A 59 -7.53 -2.69 0.93
C LYS A 59 -7.23 -4.17 1.05
N ASN A 60 -8.05 -5.02 0.46
CA ASN A 60 -7.84 -6.46 0.47
C ASN A 60 -6.55 -6.85 -0.28
N ILE A 61 -6.26 -6.23 -1.43
CA ILE A 61 -5.00 -6.46 -2.15
C ILE A 61 -3.81 -5.98 -1.32
N VAL A 62 -3.92 -4.82 -0.65
CA VAL A 62 -2.88 -4.35 0.27
C VAL A 62 -2.59 -5.42 1.33
N ASN A 63 -3.62 -5.94 2.00
CA ASN A 63 -3.47 -6.94 3.05
C ASN A 63 -2.88 -8.26 2.52
N VAL A 64 -3.35 -8.76 1.37
CA VAL A 64 -2.82 -9.98 0.74
C VAL A 64 -1.37 -9.81 0.31
N THR A 65 -1.03 -8.65 -0.27
CA THR A 65 0.34 -8.34 -0.65
C THR A 65 1.23 -8.24 0.59
N ALA A 66 0.78 -7.57 1.64
CA ALA A 66 1.50 -7.46 2.90
C ALA A 66 1.75 -8.82 3.57
N ALA A 67 0.76 -9.72 3.55
CA ALA A 67 0.92 -11.07 4.11
C ALA A 67 2.06 -11.85 3.45
N ARG A 68 2.34 -11.59 2.18
CA ARG A 68 3.34 -12.30 1.37
C ARG A 68 4.68 -11.57 1.26
N ASN A 69 4.65 -10.24 1.19
CA ASN A 69 5.78 -9.43 0.72
C ASN A 69 6.25 -8.37 1.74
N LEU A 70 5.69 -8.30 2.95
CA LEU A 70 6.10 -7.27 3.93
C LEU A 70 7.52 -7.50 4.49
N SER A 71 8.20 -8.57 4.10
CA SER A 71 9.63 -8.81 4.36
C SER A 71 10.55 -8.09 3.36
N LEU A 72 10.02 -7.64 2.21
CA LEU A 72 10.74 -6.78 1.28
C LEU A 72 10.97 -5.41 1.90
N ASP A 73 11.92 -4.65 1.37
CA ASP A 73 12.00 -3.21 1.63
C ASP A 73 10.72 -2.50 1.15
N THR A 74 10.57 -1.22 1.47
CA THR A 74 9.36 -0.48 1.18
C THR A 74 9.16 -0.28 -0.32
N GLU A 75 10.24 -0.11 -1.06
CA GLU A 75 10.26 -0.04 -2.53
C GLU A 75 9.82 -1.36 -3.18
N GLY A 76 10.38 -2.47 -2.72
CA GLY A 76 10.00 -3.80 -3.20
C GLY A 76 8.56 -4.16 -2.88
N PHE A 77 8.06 -3.76 -1.70
CA PHE A 77 6.65 -3.90 -1.36
C PHE A 77 5.75 -3.07 -2.29
N ALA A 78 6.10 -1.79 -2.52
CA ALA A 78 5.34 -0.91 -3.41
C ALA A 78 5.28 -1.48 -4.84
N ALA A 79 6.40 -1.99 -5.36
CA ALA A 79 6.47 -2.63 -6.67
C ALA A 79 5.61 -3.90 -6.73
N ALA A 80 5.67 -4.77 -5.73
CA ALA A 80 4.87 -5.99 -5.67
C ALA A 80 3.36 -5.68 -5.61
N PHE A 81 2.97 -4.66 -4.85
CA PHE A 81 1.58 -4.22 -4.73
C PHE A 81 1.04 -3.67 -6.06
N THR A 82 1.77 -2.74 -6.70
CA THR A 82 1.33 -2.11 -7.95
C THR A 82 1.20 -3.14 -9.07
N GLN A 83 2.13 -4.10 -9.17
CA GLN A 83 2.04 -5.22 -10.11
C GLN A 83 0.84 -6.12 -9.85
N ALA A 84 0.59 -6.48 -8.58
CA ALA A 84 -0.55 -7.32 -8.21
C ALA A 84 -1.88 -6.64 -8.56
N LEU A 85 -2.02 -5.34 -8.32
CA LEU A 85 -3.22 -4.58 -8.61
C LEU A 85 -3.45 -4.46 -10.11
N LEU A 86 -2.46 -4.02 -10.88
CA LEU A 86 -2.54 -3.92 -12.33
C LEU A 86 -2.82 -5.27 -13.02
N LYS A 87 -2.28 -6.36 -12.48
CA LYS A 87 -2.57 -7.72 -12.99
C LYS A 87 -4.02 -8.15 -12.71
N THR A 88 -4.55 -7.79 -11.54
CA THR A 88 -5.90 -8.18 -11.11
C THR A 88 -6.98 -7.37 -11.83
N TYR A 89 -6.69 -6.11 -12.13
CA TYR A 89 -7.65 -5.15 -12.70
C TYR A 89 -7.11 -4.55 -14.01
N PRO A 90 -7.33 -5.23 -15.14
CA PRO A 90 -6.80 -4.80 -16.44
C PRO A 90 -7.39 -3.49 -16.96
N GLN A 91 -8.53 -3.03 -16.40
CA GLN A 91 -9.13 -1.73 -16.74
C GLN A 91 -8.38 -0.53 -16.13
N MET A 92 -7.44 -0.76 -15.21
CA MET A 92 -6.60 0.31 -14.65
C MET A 92 -5.38 0.55 -15.56
N GLU A 93 -5.09 1.81 -15.80
CA GLU A 93 -3.96 2.26 -16.61
C GLU A 93 -2.73 2.55 -15.76
N THR A 94 -2.93 3.26 -14.64
CA THR A 94 -1.84 3.55 -13.71
C THR A 94 -2.26 3.31 -12.26
N VAL A 95 -1.27 2.97 -11.45
CA VAL A 95 -1.36 2.88 -9.99
C VAL A 95 -0.23 3.71 -9.40
N THR A 96 -0.59 4.73 -8.63
CA THR A 96 0.37 5.47 -7.82
C THR A 96 0.22 5.01 -6.38
N ILE A 97 1.32 4.66 -5.73
CA ILE A 97 1.37 4.32 -4.31
C ILE A 97 2.35 5.24 -3.59
N GLU A 98 1.92 5.76 -2.47
CA GLU A 98 2.77 6.41 -1.48
C GLU A 98 2.78 5.53 -0.23
N ALA A 99 3.96 5.23 0.27
CA ALA A 99 4.16 4.37 1.43
C ALA A 99 5.02 5.06 2.49
N GLU A 100 4.48 5.20 3.68
CA GLU A 100 5.17 5.69 4.86
C GLU A 100 5.47 4.51 5.78
N GLU A 101 6.75 4.31 6.13
CA GLU A 101 7.15 3.28 7.08
C GLU A 101 7.28 3.87 8.47
N THR A 102 6.45 3.41 9.41
CA THR A 102 6.55 3.79 10.82
C THR A 102 7.76 3.12 11.46
N ARG A 103 8.65 3.93 12.02
CA ARG A 103 9.79 3.42 12.78
C ARG A 103 9.40 3.06 14.20
N TRP A 104 9.64 1.82 14.57
CA TRP A 104 9.44 1.31 15.93
C TRP A 104 10.78 1.09 16.61
N LEU A 105 10.97 1.67 17.80
CA LEU A 105 12.12 1.46 18.66
C LEU A 105 11.78 0.44 19.73
N ARG A 106 12.69 -0.48 19.99
CA ARG A 106 12.54 -1.43 21.08
C ARG A 106 12.67 -0.71 22.42
N HIS A 107 11.68 -0.91 23.29
CA HIS A 107 11.74 -0.37 24.64
C HIS A 107 12.73 -1.17 25.49
N ALA A 108 13.45 -0.48 26.37
CA ALA A 108 14.33 -1.10 27.35
C ALA A 108 13.79 -0.82 28.75
N VAL A 109 13.85 -1.84 29.61
CA VAL A 109 13.54 -1.73 31.05
C VAL A 109 14.84 -1.95 31.82
N ASP A 110 15.22 -0.99 32.63
CA ASP A 110 16.51 -1.00 33.37
C ASP A 110 17.72 -1.25 32.46
N GLY A 111 17.71 -0.70 31.26
CA GLY A 111 18.77 -0.84 30.27
C GLY A 111 18.74 -2.17 29.48
N VAL A 112 17.82 -3.09 29.78
CA VAL A 112 17.68 -4.37 29.08
C VAL A 112 16.57 -4.26 28.03
N PRO A 113 16.87 -4.53 26.71
CA PRO A 113 15.87 -4.51 25.66
C PRO A 113 14.74 -5.53 25.89
N HIS A 114 13.51 -5.07 25.88
CA HIS A 114 12.34 -5.94 26.07
C HIS A 114 11.98 -6.68 24.77
N GLY A 115 11.60 -7.96 24.84
CA GLY A 115 11.33 -8.80 23.67
C GLY A 115 10.14 -8.35 22.81
N HIS A 116 9.12 -7.77 23.43
CA HIS A 116 7.82 -7.48 22.78
C HIS A 116 7.27 -6.08 23.05
N THR A 117 8.01 -5.17 23.65
CA THR A 117 7.55 -3.79 23.91
C THR A 117 8.28 -2.81 23.00
N PHE A 118 7.52 -1.94 22.37
CA PHE A 118 8.03 -0.98 21.38
C PHE A 118 7.45 0.41 21.66
N ILE A 119 8.23 1.41 21.28
CA ILE A 119 7.84 2.82 21.27
C ILE A 119 7.87 3.31 19.85
N ARG A 120 6.90 4.11 19.44
CA ARG A 120 6.91 4.77 18.14
C ARG A 120 8.03 5.83 18.14
N ASP A 121 8.94 5.73 17.17
CA ASP A 121 9.95 6.76 16.95
C ASP A 121 9.28 7.98 16.30
N GLY A 122 9.30 9.12 16.98
CA GLY A 122 8.76 10.37 16.46
C GLY A 122 9.73 11.15 15.56
N ASN A 123 10.95 10.65 15.36
CA ASN A 123 12.05 11.39 14.71
C ASN A 123 12.13 11.21 13.19
N GLY A 124 11.11 10.60 12.57
CA GLY A 124 11.06 10.43 11.12
C GLY A 124 10.41 9.11 10.72
N PHE A 125 10.23 8.96 9.42
CA PHE A 125 9.67 7.77 8.78
C PHE A 125 10.35 7.58 7.42
N GLY A 126 10.39 6.33 6.94
CA GLY A 126 10.75 6.04 5.56
C GLY A 126 9.57 6.41 4.64
N TYR A 127 9.85 7.00 3.49
CA TYR A 127 8.84 7.36 2.50
C TYR A 127 9.24 6.86 1.13
N VAL A 128 8.29 6.27 0.43
CA VAL A 128 8.44 5.84 -0.96
C VAL A 128 7.22 6.28 -1.75
N GLY A 129 7.45 6.94 -2.89
CA GLY A 129 6.44 7.18 -3.91
C GLY A 129 6.79 6.39 -5.16
N LEU A 130 5.83 5.62 -5.70
CA LEU A 130 6.01 4.84 -6.92
C LEU A 130 4.75 4.93 -7.78
N GLU A 131 4.95 5.17 -9.08
CA GLU A 131 3.90 5.07 -10.09
C GLU A 131 4.23 3.95 -11.07
N ALA A 132 3.29 3.06 -11.30
CA ALA A 132 3.40 1.98 -12.26
C ALA A 132 2.29 2.10 -13.30
N ALA A 133 2.64 1.97 -14.57
CA ALA A 133 1.72 1.92 -15.69
C ALA A 133 1.49 0.47 -16.15
N ALA A 134 0.30 0.20 -16.68
CA ALA A 134 0.02 -1.05 -17.38
C ALA A 134 0.94 -1.17 -18.59
N GLY A 135 1.56 -2.35 -18.77
CA GLY A 135 2.39 -2.60 -19.94
C GLY A 135 1.59 -2.58 -21.24
N PRO A 136 2.25 -2.36 -22.40
CA PRO A 136 1.60 -2.27 -23.71
C PRO A 136 0.92 -3.57 -24.19
N ASP A 137 1.22 -4.71 -23.57
CA ASP A 137 0.75 -6.05 -24.00
C ASP A 137 -0.58 -6.48 -23.35
N ARG A 138 -1.42 -5.56 -22.93
CA ARG A 138 -2.75 -5.86 -22.39
C ARG A 138 -3.81 -5.64 -23.47
N CYS A 139 -3.98 -6.63 -24.32
CA CYS A 139 -5.18 -6.82 -25.15
C CYS A 139 -6.11 -7.84 -24.50
#